data_a672f3597a1825ffc680be3e81bc55e4
#
_entry.id   a672f3597a1825ffc680be3e81bc55e4
#
_cell.length_a   1.000
_cell.length_b   1.000
_cell.length_c   1.000
_cell.angle_alpha   90.00
_cell.angle_beta   90.00
_cell.angle_gamma   90.00
#
_symmetry.space_group_name_H-M   'P 1'
#
loop_
_entity.id
_entity.type
_entity.pdbx_description
1 polymer ?
#
loop_
_entity_poly.entity_id
_entity_poly.type
_entity_poly.pdbx_seq_one_letter_code
_entity_poly.pdbx_strand_id
1 'polypeptide(L)'
;MGEEALSPLEALRCTVEVVSWVTKFIGGPGAGRKEFEEPFVPGETVRDVLQRFSGRYPELDAALWDASKKDIGEHIEVMVNDAVLGLTHTLDTPLRGHDRITLLGQYMGG
;
A
#
# COMPACT_ATOMS: atom_id res chain seq x y z
N MET A 1 23.51 18.42 17.11
CA MET A 1 23.01 18.18 16.94
C MET A 1 22.16 17.72 16.59
N GLY A 2 22.24 17.57 16.48
CA GLY A 2 21.55 17.03 16.13
C GLY A 2 20.97 16.88 15.56
N GLU A 3 20.83 17.21 15.51
CA GLU A 3 20.17 16.96 14.96
C GLU A 3 19.93 16.57 14.06
N GLU A 4 20.32 16.60 14.00
CA GLU A 4 20.10 15.98 13.25
C GLU A 4 19.57 15.29 12.94
N ALA A 5 19.62 15.78 13.47
CA ALA A 5 18.85 15.17 13.18
C ALA A 5 18.20 14.23 12.59
N LEU A 6 17.26 14.48 12.08
CA LEU A 6 16.69 13.43 11.28
C LEU A 6 17.52 13.19 10.07
N SER A 7 17.91 11.93 9.83
CA SER A 7 18.49 11.59 8.55
C SER A 7 17.38 11.63 7.50
N PRO A 8 17.71 11.83 6.24
CA PRO A 8 16.70 11.73 5.18
C PRO A 8 15.99 10.39 5.16
N LEU A 9 16.68 9.32 5.54
CA LEU A 9 16.06 8.00 5.59
C LEU A 9 14.91 7.95 6.57
N GLU A 10 15.09 8.58 7.71
CA GLU A 10 14.06 8.56 8.73
C GLU A 10 12.87 9.44 8.36
N ALA A 11 13.08 10.37 7.45
CA ALA A 11 12.03 11.30 7.06
C ALA A 11 11.15 10.77 5.92
N LEU A 12 11.56 9.66 5.28
CA LEU A 12 10.79 9.16 4.15
C LEU A 12 9.57 8.42 4.60
N ARG A 13 8.42 8.83 4.11
CA ARG A 13 7.16 8.18 4.40
C ARG A 13 6.28 8.22 3.18
N CYS A 14 5.47 7.17 3.04
CA CYS A 14 4.40 7.15 2.07
C CYS A 14 3.10 6.92 2.82
N THR A 15 1.98 7.13 2.14
CA THR A 15 0.67 6.88 2.73
C THR A 15 0.10 5.62 2.12
N VAL A 16 -0.40 4.72 2.95
CA VAL A 16 -1.19 3.59 2.48
C VAL A 16 -2.63 3.88 2.86
N GLU A 17 -3.49 3.90 1.85
CA GLU A 17 -4.89 4.24 2.04
C GLU A 17 -5.75 3.02 1.71
N VAL A 18 -6.63 2.65 2.63
CA VAL A 18 -7.51 1.49 2.45
C VAL A 18 -8.94 2.02 2.39
N VAL A 19 -9.69 1.64 1.35
CA VAL A 19 -10.95 2.30 1.01
C VAL A 19 -12.07 1.30 0.91
N SER A 20 -13.27 1.73 1.30
CA SER A 20 -14.52 0.99 1.09
C SER A 20 -14.49 -0.35 1.81
N TRP A 21 -15.01 -1.41 1.18
CA TRP A 21 -15.16 -2.69 1.87
C TRP A 21 -13.82 -3.33 2.23
N VAL A 22 -12.73 -2.90 1.61
CA VAL A 22 -11.40 -3.42 1.92
C VAL A 22 -11.00 -3.09 3.36
N THR A 23 -11.59 -2.03 3.95
CA THR A 23 -11.27 -1.66 5.33
C THR A 23 -11.60 -2.77 6.32
N LYS A 24 -12.53 -3.66 5.99
CA LYS A 24 -12.87 -4.75 6.92
C LYS A 24 -11.70 -5.71 7.12
N PHE A 25 -10.80 -5.80 6.16
CA PHE A 25 -9.65 -6.68 6.29
C PHE A 25 -8.59 -6.17 7.27
N ILE A 26 -8.73 -4.93 7.69
CA ILE A 26 -7.79 -4.34 8.64
C ILE A 26 -8.52 -3.91 9.93
N GLY A 27 -9.64 -4.56 10.20
CA GLY A 27 -10.38 -4.28 11.42
C GLY A 27 -11.31 -3.10 11.33
N GLY A 28 -11.53 -2.58 10.14
CA GLY A 28 -12.43 -1.45 9.95
C GLY A 28 -13.84 -1.87 9.62
N PRO A 29 -14.71 -0.90 9.35
CA PRO A 29 -16.16 -1.15 9.22
C PRO A 29 -16.59 -1.68 7.84
N GLY A 30 -15.69 -1.77 6.88
CA GLY A 30 -16.07 -2.16 5.53
C GLY A 30 -16.60 -1.00 4.70
N ALA A 31 -16.34 0.22 5.13
CA ALA A 31 -16.78 1.43 4.46
C ALA A 31 -15.83 2.55 4.80
N GLY A 32 -15.86 3.62 4.01
CA GLY A 32 -15.04 4.78 4.28
C GLY A 32 -13.60 4.57 3.88
N ARG A 33 -12.73 5.19 4.63
CA ARG A 33 -11.30 5.25 4.28
C ARG A 33 -10.46 5.26 5.55
N LYS A 34 -9.34 4.56 5.51
CA LYS A 34 -8.34 4.62 6.57
C LYS A 34 -6.99 4.89 5.94
N GLU A 35 -6.23 5.80 6.53
CA GLU A 35 -4.91 6.18 6.03
C GLU A 35 -3.85 5.85 7.07
N PHE A 36 -2.71 5.37 6.58
CA PHE A 36 -1.59 5.00 7.43
C PHE A 36 -0.32 5.61 6.86
N GLU A 37 0.51 6.17 7.73
CA GLU A 37 1.83 6.64 7.34
C GLU A 37 2.81 5.49 7.47
N GLU A 38 3.45 5.12 6.35
CA GLU A 38 4.38 3.99 6.35
C GLU A 38 5.78 4.49 6.07
N PRO A 39 6.72 4.25 6.97
CA PRO A 39 8.11 4.62 6.70
C PRO A 39 8.73 3.68 5.69
N PHE A 40 9.66 4.21 4.91
CA PHE A 40 10.41 3.39 3.97
C PHE A 40 11.80 3.99 3.77
N VAL A 41 12.71 3.19 3.24
CA VAL A 41 14.06 3.64 2.95
C VAL A 41 14.26 3.74 1.45
N PRO A 42 15.23 4.55 0.99
CA PRO A 42 15.48 4.70 -0.45
C PRO A 42 15.69 3.34 -1.12
N GLY A 43 15.06 3.17 -2.26
CA GLY A 43 15.13 1.93 -3.02
C GLY A 43 14.01 0.96 -2.74
N GLU A 44 13.28 1.14 -1.64
CA GLU A 44 12.15 0.27 -1.39
C GLU A 44 11.04 0.53 -2.39
N THR A 45 10.38 -0.52 -2.80
CA THR A 45 9.41 -0.51 -3.87
C THR A 45 7.99 -0.53 -3.30
N VAL A 46 7.02 -0.34 -4.19
CA VAL A 46 5.62 -0.53 -3.84
C VAL A 46 5.42 -1.91 -3.21
N ARG A 47 6.01 -2.94 -3.82
CA ARG A 47 5.93 -4.31 -3.30
C ARG A 47 6.43 -4.41 -1.87
N ASP A 48 7.60 -3.82 -1.60
CA ASP A 48 8.21 -3.93 -0.28
C ASP A 48 7.30 -3.36 0.81
N VAL A 49 6.76 -2.18 0.55
CA VAL A 49 5.91 -1.53 1.54
C VAL A 49 4.59 -2.28 1.69
N LEU A 50 4.00 -2.74 0.57
CA LEU A 50 2.74 -3.47 0.64
C LEU A 50 2.91 -4.81 1.36
N GLN A 51 4.01 -5.52 1.12
CA GLN A 51 4.24 -6.80 1.80
C GLN A 51 4.37 -6.58 3.30
N ARG A 52 5.08 -5.53 3.70
CA ARG A 52 5.23 -5.22 5.11
C ARG A 52 3.90 -4.80 5.72
N PHE A 53 3.13 -3.98 5.01
CA PHE A 53 1.84 -3.53 5.49
C PHE A 53 0.85 -4.67 5.61
N SER A 54 0.67 -5.45 4.54
CA SER A 54 -0.31 -6.53 4.54
C SER A 54 0.08 -7.64 5.52
N GLY A 55 1.37 -7.79 5.76
CA GLY A 55 1.84 -8.81 6.71
C GLY A 55 1.33 -8.61 8.13
N ARG A 56 0.87 -7.41 8.45
CA ARG A 56 0.30 -7.14 9.76
C ARG A 56 -1.19 -7.49 9.83
N TYR A 57 -1.81 -7.79 8.70
CA TYR A 57 -3.24 -8.05 8.63
C TYR A 57 -3.47 -9.32 7.80
N PRO A 58 -3.56 -10.48 8.44
CA PRO A 58 -3.63 -11.74 7.68
C PRO A 58 -4.75 -11.81 6.67
N GLU A 59 -5.92 -11.22 6.98
CA GLU A 59 -7.03 -11.25 6.02
C GLU A 59 -6.75 -10.37 4.81
N LEU A 60 -6.11 -9.23 5.02
CA LEU A 60 -5.72 -8.38 3.91
C LEU A 60 -4.67 -9.08 3.06
N ASP A 61 -3.68 -9.68 3.71
CA ASP A 61 -2.61 -10.37 2.99
C ASP A 61 -3.17 -11.44 2.07
N ALA A 62 -4.13 -12.22 2.58
CA ALA A 62 -4.75 -13.29 1.79
C ALA A 62 -5.58 -12.74 0.64
N ALA A 63 -6.20 -11.58 0.80
CA ALA A 63 -7.06 -11.01 -0.23
C ALA A 63 -6.29 -10.19 -1.26
N LEU A 64 -5.15 -9.62 -0.87
CA LEU A 64 -4.40 -8.71 -1.72
C LEU A 64 -3.56 -9.43 -2.77
N TRP A 65 -2.86 -10.49 -2.34
CA TRP A 65 -1.88 -11.16 -3.20
C TRP A 65 -2.50 -12.36 -3.88
N ASP A 66 -1.99 -12.68 -5.07
CA ASP A 66 -2.42 -13.88 -5.77
C ASP A 66 -1.85 -15.13 -5.08
N ALA A 67 -2.16 -16.30 -5.62
CA ALA A 67 -1.74 -17.56 -5.02
C ALA A 67 -0.22 -17.70 -4.95
N SER A 68 0.51 -17.07 -5.89
CA SER A 68 1.96 -17.11 -5.90
C SER A 68 2.57 -16.15 -4.88
N LYS A 69 1.79 -15.21 -4.38
CA LYS A 69 2.24 -14.14 -3.49
C LYS A 69 3.22 -13.19 -4.17
N LYS A 70 3.24 -13.18 -5.48
CA LYS A 70 4.15 -12.32 -6.25
C LYS A 70 3.45 -11.15 -6.90
N ASP A 71 2.18 -11.31 -7.22
CA ASP A 71 1.42 -10.27 -7.89
C ASP A 71 0.13 -9.99 -7.14
N ILE A 72 -0.50 -8.88 -7.49
CA ILE A 72 -1.78 -8.51 -6.91
C ILE A 72 -2.84 -9.47 -7.46
N GLY A 73 -3.70 -9.93 -6.57
CA GLY A 73 -4.78 -10.82 -6.95
C GLY A 73 -5.96 -10.08 -7.57
N GLU A 74 -7.10 -10.74 -7.63
CA GLU A 74 -8.24 -10.24 -8.39
C GLU A 74 -9.21 -9.38 -7.57
N HIS A 75 -9.09 -9.38 -6.27
CA HIS A 75 -10.12 -8.76 -5.42
C HIS A 75 -9.84 -7.31 -5.08
N ILE A 76 -8.58 -6.93 -5.07
CA ILE A 76 -8.19 -5.59 -4.64
C ILE A 76 -7.37 -4.93 -5.74
N GLU A 77 -7.76 -3.71 -6.07
CA GLU A 77 -7.01 -2.92 -7.03
C GLU A 77 -6.05 -2.00 -6.27
N VAL A 78 -4.84 -1.85 -6.80
CA VAL A 78 -3.83 -1.00 -6.21
C VAL A 78 -3.63 0.21 -7.12
N MET A 79 -3.65 1.39 -6.53
CA MET A 79 -3.33 2.62 -7.25
C MET A 79 -2.16 3.30 -6.55
N VAL A 80 -1.35 3.99 -7.31
CA VAL A 80 -0.27 4.80 -6.76
C VAL A 80 -0.45 6.20 -7.31
N ASN A 81 -0.63 7.17 -6.40
CA ASN A 81 -0.87 8.57 -6.75
C ASN A 81 -2.02 8.71 -7.73
N ASP A 82 -3.10 7.98 -7.44
CA ASP A 82 -4.35 8.02 -8.21
C ASP A 82 -4.26 7.43 -9.62
N ALA A 83 -3.19 6.69 -9.90
CA ALA A 83 -3.05 5.99 -11.16
C ALA A 83 -3.03 4.48 -10.91
N VAL A 84 -3.77 3.75 -11.71
CA VAL A 84 -3.82 2.29 -11.60
C VAL A 84 -2.42 1.72 -11.75
N LEU A 85 -2.13 0.70 -10.96
CA LEU A 85 -0.84 0.04 -11.02
C LEU A 85 -0.58 -0.44 -12.44
N GLY A 86 0.63 -0.16 -12.94
CA GLY A 86 0.99 -0.45 -14.31
C GLY A 86 1.04 0.77 -15.21
N LEU A 87 0.41 1.87 -14.79
CA LEU A 87 0.46 3.10 -15.59
C LEU A 87 1.71 3.94 -15.30
N THR A 88 1.87 4.35 -14.05
CA THR A 88 3.04 5.15 -13.67
C THR A 88 4.01 4.38 -12.80
N HIS A 89 3.48 3.41 -12.05
CA HIS A 89 4.26 2.58 -11.13
C HIS A 89 3.91 1.12 -11.34
N THR A 90 4.90 0.25 -11.15
CA THR A 90 4.63 -1.18 -11.00
C THR A 90 4.94 -1.54 -9.57
N LEU A 91 4.74 -2.81 -9.22
CA LEU A 91 5.10 -3.26 -7.87
C LEU A 91 6.58 -3.06 -7.59
N ASP A 92 7.41 -3.06 -8.61
CA ASP A 92 8.85 -2.98 -8.43
C ASP A 92 9.42 -1.58 -8.66
N THR A 93 8.56 -0.58 -8.75
CA THR A 93 8.99 0.80 -8.86
C THR A 93 9.36 1.34 -7.48
N PRO A 94 10.55 1.93 -7.33
CA PRO A 94 10.91 2.53 -6.04
C PRO A 94 9.99 3.68 -5.68
N LEU A 95 9.68 3.75 -4.40
CA LEU A 95 8.81 4.81 -3.89
C LEU A 95 9.57 6.09 -3.65
N ARG A 96 8.83 7.19 -3.67
CA ARG A 96 9.33 8.50 -3.32
C ARG A 96 8.56 8.99 -2.10
N GLY A 97 9.12 9.96 -1.40
CA GLY A 97 8.43 10.55 -0.28
C GLY A 97 7.09 11.13 -0.71
N HIS A 98 6.10 10.94 0.15
CA HIS A 98 4.74 11.42 -0.07
C HIS A 98 3.96 10.67 -1.15
N ASP A 99 4.49 9.57 -1.68
CA ASP A 99 3.68 8.72 -2.55
C ASP A 99 2.51 8.16 -1.77
N ARG A 100 1.40 7.94 -2.47
CA ARG A 100 0.17 7.39 -1.89
C ARG A 100 -0.16 6.09 -2.59
N ILE A 101 -0.29 5.03 -1.81
CA ILE A 101 -0.72 3.72 -2.31
C ILE A 101 -2.15 3.53 -1.82
N THR A 102 -3.08 3.32 -2.75
CA THR A 102 -4.49 3.16 -2.42
C THR A 102 -4.92 1.73 -2.72
N LEU A 103 -5.56 1.10 -1.75
CA LEU A 103 -6.11 -0.25 -1.88
C LEU A 103 -7.63 -0.12 -1.89
N LEU A 104 -8.25 -0.49 -3.02
CA LEU A 104 -9.70 -0.44 -3.13
C LEU A 104 -10.22 -1.73 -3.73
N GLY A 105 -11.48 -2.01 -3.47
CA GLY A 105 -12.05 -3.26 -3.92
C GLY A 105 -12.41 -3.23 -5.40
N GLN A 106 -12.19 -4.35 -6.05
CA GLN A 106 -12.66 -4.53 -7.41
C GLN A 106 -14.14 -4.87 -7.37
N TYR A 107 -14.91 -4.24 -8.23
CA TYR A 107 -16.31 -4.62 -8.40
C TYR A 107 -16.40 -5.60 -9.55
N MET A 108 -16.91 -6.76 -9.24
CA MET A 108 -17.04 -7.81 -10.21
C MET A 108 -18.49 -7.85 -10.70
N GLY A 109 -18.67 -7.77 -11.99
CA GLY A 109 -19.96 -7.95 -12.57
C GLY A 109 -20.91 -6.78 -12.46
N GLY A 110 -20.39 -5.66 -12.24
CA GLY A 110 -21.16 -4.42 -12.29
C GLY A 110 -22.18 -4.28 -11.21
#